data_9713904adff85f56b292628811bfff05
#
_entry.id   9713904adff85f56b292628811bfff05
#
_cell.length_a   1.000
_cell.length_b   1.000
_cell.length_c   1.000
_cell.angle_alpha   90.00
_cell.angle_beta   90.00
_cell.angle_gamma   90.00
#
_symmetry.space_group_name_H-M   'P 1'
#
loop_
_entity.id
_entity.type
_entity.pdbx_description
1 polymer ?
#
loop_
_entity_poly.entity_id
_entity_poly.type
_entity_poly.pdbx_seq_one_letter_code
_entity_poly.pdbx_strand_id
1 'polypeptide(L)'
;MLEVGTMAPDFALPDQNGMIRRLTDFRGSKVVLYFYPKDMTAGCTKQACGFGELYPQFREKGAVVLGVSKDTVASHKKFEEKYGLPFLLLSDPERTVIEAYGVWQEKKLYGKTTMGVVRTTYLIDENGIIQRVMGKVKAADNPGQMLEMLDEEKVE
;
A
#
# COMPACT_ATOMS: atom_id res chain seq x y z
N MET A 1 -12.59 7.63 2.36
CA MET A 1 -11.14 7.62 2.63
C MET A 1 -10.81 8.51 3.82
N LEU A 2 -9.70 8.23 4.47
CA LEU A 2 -9.29 8.98 5.65
C LEU A 2 -8.68 10.33 5.26
N GLU A 3 -8.68 11.27 6.19
CA GLU A 3 -8.22 12.64 5.93
C GLU A 3 -6.76 12.85 6.33
N VAL A 4 -6.07 13.70 5.55
CA VAL A 4 -4.73 14.19 5.88
C VAL A 4 -4.76 14.89 7.25
N GLY A 5 -3.74 14.67 8.05
CA GLY A 5 -3.61 15.25 9.38
C GLY A 5 -4.19 14.38 10.49
N THR A 6 -4.85 13.28 10.16
CA THR A 6 -5.42 12.36 11.15
C THR A 6 -4.46 11.18 11.40
N MET A 7 -4.60 10.54 12.55
CA MET A 7 -3.83 9.36 12.89
C MET A 7 -4.27 8.18 12.01
N ALA A 8 -3.33 7.55 11.32
CA ALA A 8 -3.61 6.34 10.55
C ALA A 8 -3.98 5.21 11.50
N PRO A 9 -5.09 4.49 11.25
CA PRO A 9 -5.47 3.34 12.09
C PRO A 9 -4.37 2.29 12.15
N ASP A 10 -4.03 1.85 13.35
CA ASP A 10 -3.09 0.76 13.53
C ASP A 10 -3.72 -0.55 13.07
N PHE A 11 -2.89 -1.53 12.78
CA PHE A 11 -3.35 -2.84 12.35
C PHE A 11 -2.35 -3.92 12.77
N ALA A 12 -2.78 -5.17 12.65
CA ALA A 12 -1.92 -6.33 12.84
C ALA A 12 -2.27 -7.33 11.74
N LEU A 13 -1.43 -7.41 10.72
CA LEU A 13 -1.67 -8.28 9.56
C LEU A 13 -0.43 -9.14 9.28
N PRO A 14 -0.63 -10.39 8.83
CA PRO A 14 0.51 -11.22 8.45
C PRO A 14 1.12 -10.76 7.13
N ASP A 15 2.43 -10.79 7.06
CA ASP A 15 3.16 -10.55 5.82
C ASP A 15 3.27 -11.85 4.98
N GLN A 16 4.00 -11.82 3.87
CA GLN A 16 4.16 -12.97 2.99
C GLN A 16 4.92 -14.15 3.61
N ASN A 17 5.53 -13.93 4.76
CA ASN A 17 6.20 -15.00 5.53
C ASN A 17 5.38 -15.44 6.74
N GLY A 18 4.17 -14.92 6.89
CA GLY A 18 3.30 -15.23 8.01
C GLY A 18 3.62 -14.50 9.31
N MET A 19 4.58 -13.56 9.29
CA MET A 19 4.89 -12.73 10.47
C MET A 19 3.89 -11.61 10.60
N ILE A 20 3.35 -11.44 11.81
CA ILE A 20 2.42 -10.34 12.08
C ILE A 20 3.17 -9.02 12.11
N ARG A 21 2.71 -8.07 11.30
CA ARG A 21 3.25 -6.72 11.22
C ARG A 21 2.20 -5.73 11.69
N ARG A 22 2.62 -4.75 12.47
CA ARG A 22 1.77 -3.66 12.95
C ARG A 22 2.26 -2.36 12.31
N LEU A 23 1.35 -1.42 12.06
CA LEU A 23 1.77 -0.12 11.56
C LEU A 23 2.74 0.55 12.54
N THR A 24 2.49 0.40 13.83
CA THR A 24 3.35 0.95 14.89
C THR A 24 4.79 0.39 14.87
N ASP A 25 5.02 -0.77 14.25
CA ASP A 25 6.36 -1.33 14.11
C ASP A 25 7.27 -0.42 13.26
N PHE A 26 6.68 0.45 12.46
CA PHE A 26 7.41 1.31 11.52
C PHE A 26 7.54 2.76 11.99
N ARG A 27 7.23 3.04 13.27
CA ARG A 27 7.44 4.37 13.85
C ARG A 27 8.90 4.80 13.68
N GLY A 28 9.11 6.06 13.32
CA GLY A 28 10.44 6.57 12.99
C GLY A 28 10.77 6.50 11.51
N SER A 29 9.95 5.80 10.72
CA SER A 29 10.05 5.76 9.27
C SER A 29 8.77 6.29 8.66
N LYS A 30 8.87 6.88 7.47
CA LYS A 30 7.68 7.19 6.67
C LYS A 30 7.18 5.88 6.07
N VAL A 31 5.86 5.76 5.92
CA VAL A 31 5.23 4.55 5.36
C VAL A 31 4.44 4.92 4.13
N VAL A 32 4.77 4.29 3.01
CA VAL A 32 3.95 4.33 1.80
C VAL A 32 3.09 3.07 1.85
N LEU A 33 1.83 3.25 2.22
CA LEU A 33 0.87 2.17 2.39
C LEU A 33 -0.07 2.16 1.21
N TYR A 34 0.03 1.16 0.34
CA TYR A 34 -0.83 1.11 -0.83
C TYR A 34 -1.76 -0.09 -0.80
N PHE A 35 -3.01 0.15 -1.21
CA PHE A 35 -4.06 -0.87 -1.29
C PHE A 35 -4.31 -1.20 -2.75
N TYR A 36 -4.34 -2.48 -3.08
CA TYR A 36 -4.52 -2.94 -4.45
C TYR A 36 -5.48 -4.13 -4.52
N PRO A 37 -6.14 -4.33 -5.67
CA PRO A 37 -7.23 -5.32 -5.75
C PRO A 37 -6.80 -6.78 -5.65
N LYS A 38 -5.73 -7.19 -6.35
CA LYS A 38 -5.42 -8.63 -6.42
C LYS A 38 -4.01 -8.89 -6.95
N ASP A 39 -3.30 -9.82 -6.29
CA ASP A 39 -2.00 -10.30 -6.74
C ASP A 39 -2.07 -10.87 -8.17
N MET A 40 -0.98 -10.76 -8.89
CA MET A 40 -0.78 -11.35 -10.23
C MET A 40 -1.62 -10.75 -11.36
N THR A 41 -2.45 -9.72 -11.08
CA THR A 41 -3.13 -9.00 -12.15
C THR A 41 -2.16 -8.02 -12.81
N ALA A 42 -2.42 -7.66 -14.07
CA ALA A 42 -1.51 -6.83 -14.86
C ALA A 42 -1.19 -5.48 -14.19
N GLY A 43 -2.21 -4.75 -13.76
CA GLY A 43 -2.02 -3.46 -13.10
C GLY A 43 -1.32 -3.56 -11.76
N CYS A 44 -1.73 -4.52 -10.93
CA CYS A 44 -1.12 -4.71 -9.62
C CYS A 44 0.34 -5.15 -9.73
N THR A 45 0.67 -5.94 -10.74
CA THR A 45 2.05 -6.33 -11.02
C THR A 45 2.90 -5.12 -11.43
N LYS A 46 2.39 -4.25 -12.30
CA LYS A 46 3.08 -3.01 -12.68
C LYS A 46 3.36 -2.12 -11.47
N GLN A 47 2.38 -1.94 -10.61
CA GLN A 47 2.53 -1.12 -9.42
C GLN A 47 3.57 -1.71 -8.47
N ALA A 48 3.48 -3.01 -8.18
CA ALA A 48 4.40 -3.69 -7.28
C ALA A 48 5.84 -3.68 -7.82
N CYS A 49 6.02 -3.98 -9.11
CA CYS A 49 7.34 -3.95 -9.73
C CYS A 49 7.92 -2.54 -9.76
N GLY A 50 7.09 -1.52 -9.98
CA GLY A 50 7.51 -0.12 -9.93
C GLY A 50 8.01 0.28 -8.54
N PHE A 51 7.29 -0.08 -7.49
CA PHE A 51 7.76 0.14 -6.10
C PHE A 51 9.03 -0.65 -5.81
N GLY A 52 9.09 -1.90 -6.27
CA GLY A 52 10.28 -2.74 -6.06
C GLY A 52 11.52 -2.16 -6.70
N GLU A 53 11.41 -1.67 -7.92
CA GLU A 53 12.51 -1.05 -8.66
C GLU A 53 13.01 0.23 -7.97
N LEU A 54 12.10 1.03 -7.42
CA LEU A 54 12.43 2.28 -6.72
C LEU A 54 12.70 2.09 -5.23
N TYR A 55 12.54 0.88 -4.70
CA TYR A 55 12.59 0.65 -3.25
C TYR A 55 13.89 1.13 -2.59
N PRO A 56 15.09 0.94 -3.18
CA PRO A 56 16.31 1.49 -2.59
C PRO A 56 16.24 3.01 -2.39
N GLN A 57 15.60 3.73 -3.33
CA GLN A 57 15.44 5.17 -3.22
C GLN A 57 14.46 5.55 -2.11
N PHE A 58 13.37 4.77 -1.95
CA PHE A 58 12.46 4.97 -0.82
C PHE A 58 13.20 4.80 0.51
N ARG A 59 14.01 3.75 0.63
CA ARG A 59 14.78 3.49 1.85
C ARG A 59 15.77 4.60 2.15
N GLU A 60 16.44 5.12 1.15
CA GLU A 60 17.36 6.26 1.31
C GLU A 60 16.66 7.49 1.86
N LYS A 61 15.38 7.66 1.54
CA LYS A 61 14.56 8.78 2.02
C LYS A 61 13.87 8.49 3.36
N GLY A 62 14.18 7.37 3.98
CA GLY A 62 13.62 6.98 5.28
C GLY A 62 12.20 6.44 5.22
N ALA A 63 11.82 5.88 4.08
CA ALA A 63 10.47 5.33 3.88
C ALA A 63 10.50 3.83 3.64
N VAL A 64 9.44 3.16 4.09
CA VAL A 64 9.14 1.76 3.75
C VAL A 64 7.89 1.73 2.88
N VAL A 65 7.75 0.68 2.07
CA VAL A 65 6.57 0.44 1.25
C VAL A 65 5.87 -0.80 1.78
N LEU A 66 4.57 -0.70 2.01
CA LEU A 66 3.72 -1.82 2.44
C LEU A 66 2.55 -1.93 1.47
N GLY A 67 2.36 -3.10 0.86
CA GLY A 67 1.21 -3.36 0.02
C GLY A 67 0.17 -4.17 0.78
N VAL A 68 -1.11 -3.86 0.61
CA VAL A 68 -2.22 -4.55 1.28
C VAL A 68 -3.27 -4.97 0.26
N SER A 69 -3.66 -6.23 0.32
CA SER A 69 -4.81 -6.75 -0.44
C SER A 69 -5.53 -7.83 0.35
N LYS A 70 -6.62 -8.35 -0.23
CA LYS A 70 -7.39 -9.45 0.37
C LYS A 70 -6.75 -10.82 0.12
N ASP A 71 -5.69 -10.87 -0.67
CA ASP A 71 -5.06 -12.13 -1.01
C ASP A 71 -4.47 -12.81 0.23
N THR A 72 -4.30 -14.12 0.14
CA THR A 72 -3.73 -14.92 1.23
C THR A 72 -2.22 -14.71 1.36
N VAL A 73 -1.69 -15.11 2.51
CA VAL A 73 -0.23 -15.13 2.73
C VAL A 73 0.47 -15.98 1.66
N ALA A 74 -0.10 -17.13 1.30
CA ALA A 74 0.46 -18.00 0.27
C ALA A 74 0.50 -17.32 -1.10
N SER A 75 -0.55 -16.59 -1.45
CA SER A 75 -0.60 -15.82 -2.70
C SER A 75 0.47 -14.73 -2.72
N HIS A 76 0.59 -13.98 -1.64
CA HIS A 76 1.60 -12.93 -1.50
C HIS A 76 3.03 -13.51 -1.62
N LYS A 77 3.26 -14.68 -1.04
CA LYS A 77 4.57 -15.32 -1.14
C LYS A 77 4.93 -15.67 -2.58
N LYS A 78 3.98 -16.21 -3.33
CA LYS A 78 4.17 -16.50 -4.75
C LYS A 78 4.43 -15.23 -5.56
N PHE A 79 3.71 -14.15 -5.25
CA PHE A 79 3.86 -12.86 -5.91
C PHE A 79 5.26 -12.29 -5.66
N GLU A 80 5.69 -12.28 -4.39
CA GLU A 80 7.03 -11.84 -4.01
C GLU A 80 8.11 -12.62 -4.75
N GLU A 81 8.01 -13.95 -4.75
CA GLU A 81 9.02 -14.81 -5.37
C GLU A 81 9.09 -14.66 -6.87
N LYS A 82 7.92 -14.55 -7.52
CA LYS A 82 7.86 -14.42 -8.97
C LYS A 82 8.50 -13.13 -9.50
N TYR A 83 8.32 -12.03 -8.78
CA TYR A 83 8.79 -10.72 -9.23
C TYR A 83 9.93 -10.15 -8.40
N GLY A 84 10.43 -10.89 -7.41
CA GLY A 84 11.54 -10.44 -6.58
C GLY A 84 11.23 -9.17 -5.80
N LEU A 85 10.02 -9.08 -5.22
CA LEU A 85 9.57 -7.87 -4.53
C LEU A 85 10.33 -7.70 -3.20
N PRO A 86 11.01 -6.55 -2.99
CA PRO A 86 11.85 -6.36 -1.80
C PRO A 86 11.13 -5.77 -0.58
N PHE A 87 9.82 -5.57 -0.66
CA PHE A 87 9.03 -4.97 0.41
C PHE A 87 7.94 -5.93 0.89
N LEU A 88 7.23 -5.55 1.96
CA LEU A 88 6.23 -6.41 2.57
C LEU A 88 4.86 -6.31 1.90
N LEU A 89 4.22 -7.46 1.75
CA LEU A 89 2.85 -7.58 1.28
C LEU A 89 2.01 -8.12 2.44
N LEU A 90 1.00 -7.37 2.85
CA LEU A 90 0.17 -7.69 4.01
C LEU A 90 -1.16 -8.29 3.58
N SER A 91 -1.56 -9.37 4.23
CA SER A 91 -2.78 -10.12 3.90
C SER A 91 -3.94 -9.69 4.79
N ASP A 92 -5.02 -9.21 4.17
CA ASP A 92 -6.24 -8.77 4.87
C ASP A 92 -7.49 -9.43 4.26
N PRO A 93 -7.61 -10.77 4.34
CA PRO A 93 -8.71 -11.48 3.68
C PRO A 93 -10.08 -11.12 4.26
N GLU A 94 -10.16 -10.68 5.50
CA GLU A 94 -11.41 -10.26 6.14
C GLU A 94 -11.75 -8.80 5.89
N ARG A 95 -10.86 -8.05 5.23
CA ARG A 95 -11.04 -6.64 4.86
C ARG A 95 -11.11 -5.68 6.04
N THR A 96 -10.69 -6.08 7.22
CA THR A 96 -10.75 -5.23 8.42
C THR A 96 -10.00 -3.92 8.20
N VAL A 97 -8.78 -4.00 7.69
CA VAL A 97 -7.92 -2.83 7.45
C VAL A 97 -8.35 -2.10 6.18
N ILE A 98 -8.68 -2.84 5.13
CA ILE A 98 -9.20 -2.29 3.86
C ILE A 98 -10.42 -1.40 4.13
N GLU A 99 -11.35 -1.86 4.95
CA GLU A 99 -12.54 -1.08 5.31
C GLU A 99 -12.21 0.08 6.24
N ALA A 100 -11.31 -0.12 7.21
CA ALA A 100 -10.88 0.95 8.12
C ALA A 100 -10.25 2.13 7.38
N TYR A 101 -9.54 1.87 6.28
CA TYR A 101 -8.91 2.92 5.47
C TYR A 101 -9.84 3.46 4.38
N GLY A 102 -11.09 3.00 4.33
CA GLY A 102 -12.10 3.53 3.42
C GLY A 102 -11.89 3.23 1.95
N VAL A 103 -11.15 2.16 1.63
CA VAL A 103 -10.82 1.82 0.25
C VAL A 103 -11.66 0.68 -0.32
N TRP A 104 -12.60 0.15 0.45
CA TRP A 104 -13.59 -0.83 0.00
C TRP A 104 -14.81 -0.06 -0.47
N GLN A 105 -14.98 0.05 -1.79
CA GLN A 105 -15.99 0.92 -2.39
C GLN A 105 -16.68 0.27 -3.56
N GLU A 106 -17.81 0.85 -3.99
CA GLU A 106 -18.49 0.43 -5.20
C GLU A 106 -17.63 0.72 -6.43
N LYS A 107 -17.55 -0.27 -7.31
CA LYS A 107 -16.90 -0.14 -8.61
C LYS A 107 -17.91 -0.48 -9.70
N LYS A 108 -17.96 0.34 -10.73
CA LYS A 108 -18.78 0.04 -11.94
C LYS A 108 -17.87 -0.54 -12.99
N LEU A 109 -18.26 -1.71 -13.49
CA LEU A 109 -17.54 -2.40 -14.56
C LEU A 109 -18.58 -3.03 -15.50
N TYR A 110 -18.53 -2.64 -16.77
CA TYR A 110 -19.47 -3.12 -17.80
C TYR A 110 -20.94 -2.96 -17.39
N GLY A 111 -21.30 -1.83 -16.79
CA GLY A 111 -22.67 -1.54 -16.36
C GLY A 111 -23.10 -2.23 -15.08
N LYS A 112 -22.24 -3.05 -14.48
CA LYS A 112 -22.51 -3.72 -13.20
C LYS A 112 -21.79 -3.00 -12.07
N THR A 113 -22.46 -2.89 -10.92
CA THR A 113 -21.88 -2.33 -9.70
C THR A 113 -21.48 -3.47 -8.77
N THR A 114 -20.21 -3.50 -8.38
CA THR A 114 -19.70 -4.47 -7.41
C THR A 114 -18.86 -3.75 -6.37
N MET A 115 -18.69 -4.37 -5.20
CA MET A 115 -17.78 -3.85 -4.18
C MET A 115 -16.37 -4.36 -4.47
N GLY A 116 -15.38 -3.51 -4.25
CA GLY A 116 -13.99 -3.89 -4.46
C GLY A 116 -13.02 -2.89 -3.85
N VAL A 117 -11.74 -3.26 -3.88
CA VAL A 117 -10.68 -2.37 -3.43
C VAL A 117 -10.40 -1.32 -4.50
N VAL A 118 -10.57 -0.06 -4.14
CA VAL A 118 -10.16 1.06 -5.00
C VAL A 118 -8.68 1.31 -4.75
N ARG A 119 -7.88 1.26 -5.82
CA ARG A 119 -6.43 1.44 -5.73
C ARG A 119 -6.10 2.80 -5.12
N THR A 120 -5.59 2.78 -3.88
CA THR A 120 -5.37 3.98 -3.07
C THR A 120 -4.03 3.87 -2.35
N THR A 121 -3.30 4.97 -2.26
CA THR A 121 -2.02 5.01 -1.56
C THR A 121 -2.02 6.12 -0.53
N TYR A 122 -1.59 5.79 0.69
CA TYR A 122 -1.42 6.72 1.80
C TYR A 122 0.06 6.94 2.05
N LEU A 123 0.45 8.19 2.27
CA LEU A 123 1.76 8.52 2.83
C LEU A 123 1.57 8.86 4.30
N ILE A 124 2.24 8.12 5.17
CA ILE A 124 2.11 8.24 6.63
C ILE A 124 3.47 8.66 7.18
N ASP A 125 3.50 9.62 8.09
CA ASP A 125 4.74 10.14 8.63
C ASP A 125 5.32 9.25 9.76
N GLU A 126 6.45 9.64 10.30
CA GLU A 126 7.18 8.89 11.33
C GLU A 126 6.39 8.73 12.63
N ASN A 127 5.40 9.57 12.86
CA ASN A 127 4.53 9.55 14.04
C ASN A 127 3.18 8.87 13.79
N GLY A 128 2.95 8.38 12.57
CA GLY A 128 1.70 7.71 12.22
C GLY A 128 0.61 8.62 11.72
N ILE A 129 0.92 9.87 11.40
CA ILE A 129 -0.03 10.83 10.88
C ILE A 129 -0.08 10.76 9.36
N ILE A 130 -1.28 10.76 8.80
CA ILE A 130 -1.47 10.72 7.34
C ILE A 130 -1.04 12.07 6.75
N GLN A 131 -0.05 12.05 5.87
CA GLN A 131 0.45 13.25 5.19
C GLN A 131 -0.20 13.45 3.82
N ARG A 132 -0.47 12.38 3.10
CA ARG A 132 -1.07 12.42 1.76
C ARG A 132 -2.00 11.24 1.57
N VAL A 133 -3.05 11.44 0.77
CA VAL A 133 -3.97 10.38 0.35
C VAL A 133 -4.16 10.51 -1.15
N MET A 134 -3.89 9.45 -1.90
CA MET A 134 -4.10 9.39 -3.34
C MET A 134 -5.07 8.28 -3.66
N GLY A 135 -6.30 8.64 -4.01
CA GLY A 135 -7.32 7.70 -4.44
C GLY A 135 -7.31 7.49 -5.95
N LYS A 136 -7.81 6.33 -6.39
CA LYS A 136 -7.94 5.97 -7.81
C LYS A 136 -6.65 6.17 -8.60
N VAL A 137 -5.52 5.76 -8.01
CA VAL A 137 -4.20 5.94 -8.62
C VAL A 137 -4.02 5.05 -9.84
N LYS A 138 -3.19 5.49 -10.77
CA LYS A 138 -2.78 4.68 -11.91
C LYS A 138 -1.59 3.83 -11.48
N ALA A 139 -1.69 2.52 -11.70
CA ALA A 139 -0.69 1.56 -11.23
C ALA A 139 0.73 1.89 -11.71
N ALA A 140 0.90 2.24 -12.98
CA ALA A 140 2.22 2.52 -13.54
C ALA A 140 2.84 3.82 -13.02
N ASP A 141 2.03 4.82 -12.71
CA ASP A 141 2.50 6.16 -12.34
C ASP A 141 2.71 6.31 -10.82
N ASN A 142 2.00 5.54 -10.02
CA ASN A 142 1.94 5.73 -8.58
C ASN A 142 3.30 5.60 -7.87
N PRO A 143 4.15 4.61 -8.18
CA PRO A 143 5.45 4.52 -7.49
C PRO A 143 6.31 5.77 -7.65
N GLY A 144 6.42 6.29 -8.86
CA GLY A 144 7.18 7.53 -9.12
C GLY A 144 6.57 8.74 -8.44
N GLN A 145 5.24 8.84 -8.43
CA GLN A 145 4.52 9.93 -7.75
C GLN A 145 4.81 9.93 -6.24
N MET A 146 4.80 8.77 -5.61
CA MET A 146 5.06 8.68 -4.18
C MET A 146 6.50 9.03 -3.85
N LEU A 147 7.45 8.65 -4.70
CA LEU A 147 8.85 9.02 -4.51
C LEU A 147 9.03 10.54 -4.58
N GLU A 148 8.38 11.20 -5.54
CA GLU A 148 8.40 12.66 -5.65
C GLU A 148 7.79 13.33 -4.43
N MET A 149 6.70 12.79 -3.89
CA MET A 149 6.04 13.32 -2.70
C MET A 149 6.95 13.29 -1.47
N LEU A 150 7.80 12.29 -1.35
CA LEU A 150 8.79 12.23 -0.27
C LEU A 150 9.78 13.38 -0.35
N ASP A 151 10.19 13.77 -1.55
CA ASP A 151 11.07 14.91 -1.74
C ASP A 151 10.39 16.22 -1.39
N GLU A 152 9.13 16.40 -1.75
CA GLU A 152 8.33 17.58 -1.41
C GLU A 152 8.21 17.75 0.11
N GLU A 153 7.96 16.68 0.84
CA GLU A 153 7.85 16.73 2.30
C GLU A 153 9.17 17.05 3.00
N LYS A 154 10.31 16.78 2.36
CA LYS A 154 11.64 17.12 2.90
C LYS A 154 11.99 18.59 2.77
N VAL A 155 11.40 19.28 1.82
CA VAL A 155 11.70 20.70 1.55
C VAL A 155 11.02 21.62 2.57
N GLU A 156 9.98 21.11 3.21
CA GLU A 156 9.29 21.83 4.27
C GLU A 156 10.03 21.69 5.59
#